data_acbd932c58051afecfddb6e50ca508a8
#
_entry.id   acbd932c58051afecfddb6e50ca508a8
#
_cell.length_a   1.000
_cell.length_b   1.000
_cell.length_c   1.000
_cell.angle_alpha   90.00
_cell.angle_beta   90.00
_cell.angle_gamma   90.00
#
_symmetry.space_group_name_H-M   'P 1'
#
loop_
_entity.id
_entity.type
_entity.pdbx_description
1 polymer ?
#
loop_
_entity_poly.entity_id
_entity_poly.type
_entity_poly.pdbx_seq_one_letter_code
_entity_poly.pdbx_strand_id
1 'polypeptide(L)'
;GYEAGKYVNGAVSPFTAGELAKAAFNNGYEEYGWNIIDRFINLVERDGNISFLYYPDGTQQGNGGPSAWGAAAFISAVDEGLAGIQDIGVSYDEMLFSPKFPVTPYRELRYITGYEMNNTVVDVRYIITEEGMRYDIYSPKSKIHSHILMPKARKCKKLFIDGKEKEYLNELVGNSMYLNFDVISNGKISVEVIFDKSNV
;
A
#
# COMPACT_ATOMS: atom_id res chain seq x y z
N GLY A 1 -30.89 23.05 6.53
CA GLY A 1 -29.80 22.02 6.44
C GLY A 1 -29.75 21.43 5.04
N TYR A 2 -28.69 20.71 4.74
CA TYR A 2 -28.59 19.98 3.46
C TYR A 2 -29.51 18.76 3.47
N GLU A 3 -29.98 18.37 2.31
CA GLU A 3 -30.69 17.10 2.10
C GLU A 3 -29.79 15.92 2.42
N ALA A 4 -30.37 14.76 2.77
CA ALA A 4 -29.62 13.54 3.02
C ALA A 4 -28.77 13.15 1.80
N GLY A 5 -27.53 12.76 2.03
CA GLY A 5 -26.56 12.42 0.98
C GLY A 5 -25.86 13.62 0.33
N LYS A 6 -26.24 14.86 0.68
CA LYS A 6 -25.61 16.07 0.12
C LYS A 6 -24.63 16.71 1.10
N TYR A 7 -23.46 17.10 0.56
CA TYR A 7 -22.41 17.84 1.25
C TYR A 7 -22.11 17.19 2.63
N VAL A 8 -22.11 17.98 3.71
CA VAL A 8 -21.83 17.48 5.08
C VAL A 8 -22.90 16.55 5.65
N ASN A 9 -24.02 16.36 4.97
CA ASN A 9 -25.12 15.49 5.42
C ASN A 9 -25.09 14.13 4.69
N GLY A 10 -23.96 13.42 4.77
CA GLY A 10 -23.83 12.06 4.28
C GLY A 10 -23.30 11.92 2.85
N ALA A 11 -22.68 12.96 2.28
CA ALA A 11 -21.90 12.79 1.06
C ALA A 11 -20.65 11.94 1.29
N VAL A 12 -20.22 11.22 0.28
CA VAL A 12 -18.96 10.51 0.28
C VAL A 12 -17.84 11.46 -0.17
N SER A 13 -16.87 11.67 0.70
CA SER A 13 -15.71 12.53 0.44
C SER A 13 -14.48 11.68 0.12
N PRO A 14 -13.91 11.75 -1.10
CA PRO A 14 -12.67 11.07 -1.45
C PRO A 14 -11.50 11.45 -0.57
N PHE A 15 -11.41 12.71 -0.15
CA PHE A 15 -10.37 13.15 0.78
C PHE A 15 -10.41 12.36 2.09
N THR A 16 -11.57 12.35 2.76
CA THR A 16 -11.75 11.63 4.03
C THR A 16 -11.58 10.13 3.86
N ALA A 17 -12.06 9.59 2.74
CA ALA A 17 -11.97 8.15 2.48
C ALA A 17 -10.52 7.71 2.18
N GLY A 18 -9.72 8.54 1.50
CA GLY A 18 -8.28 8.27 1.30
C GLY A 18 -7.52 8.24 2.64
N GLU A 19 -7.76 9.23 3.51
CA GLU A 19 -7.16 9.25 4.85
C GLU A 19 -7.61 8.04 5.70
N LEU A 20 -8.88 7.64 5.60
CA LEU A 20 -9.40 6.45 6.28
C LEU A 20 -8.74 5.16 5.75
N ALA A 21 -8.56 5.05 4.44
CA ALA A 21 -7.88 3.90 3.83
C ALA A 21 -6.42 3.81 4.32
N LYS A 22 -5.69 4.93 4.32
CA LYS A 22 -4.32 5.01 4.83
C LYS A 22 -4.25 4.62 6.32
N ALA A 23 -5.16 5.14 7.14
CA ALA A 23 -5.25 4.78 8.54
C ALA A 23 -5.55 3.28 8.73
N ALA A 24 -6.44 2.71 7.92
CA ALA A 24 -6.77 1.28 7.96
C ALA A 24 -5.55 0.41 7.61
N PHE A 25 -4.80 0.74 6.56
CA PHE A 25 -3.57 0.03 6.20
C PHE A 25 -2.53 0.03 7.32
N ASN A 26 -2.44 1.11 8.09
CA ASN A 26 -1.43 1.27 9.12
C ASN A 26 -1.84 0.72 10.50
N ASN A 27 -3.09 0.24 10.65
CA ASN A 27 -3.64 -0.21 11.94
C ASN A 27 -4.23 -1.63 11.91
N GLY A 28 -3.84 -2.49 10.96
CA GLY A 28 -4.27 -3.89 10.94
C GLY A 28 -5.66 -4.12 10.32
N TYR A 29 -6.17 -3.15 9.54
CA TYR A 29 -7.44 -3.24 8.81
C TYR A 29 -7.21 -3.18 7.29
N GLU A 30 -6.18 -3.87 6.80
CA GLU A 30 -5.66 -3.74 5.44
C GLU A 30 -6.69 -4.13 4.38
N GLU A 31 -7.49 -5.18 4.62
CA GLU A 31 -8.60 -5.58 3.73
C GLU A 31 -9.66 -4.47 3.59
N TYR A 32 -9.93 -3.75 4.69
CA TYR A 32 -10.84 -2.61 4.65
C TYR A 32 -10.24 -1.43 3.90
N GLY A 33 -8.95 -1.14 4.11
CA GLY A 33 -8.21 -0.12 3.36
C GLY A 33 -8.23 -0.42 1.86
N TRP A 34 -7.95 -1.66 1.46
CA TRP A 34 -8.05 -2.09 0.06
C TRP A 34 -9.46 -1.93 -0.51
N ASN A 35 -10.50 -2.30 0.23
CA ASN A 35 -11.89 -2.17 -0.22
C ASN A 35 -12.25 -0.70 -0.54
N ILE A 36 -11.73 0.25 0.23
CA ILE A 36 -11.91 1.68 -0.07
C ILE A 36 -11.19 2.05 -1.36
N ILE A 37 -9.92 1.67 -1.51
CA ILE A 37 -9.10 1.97 -2.70
C ILE A 37 -9.73 1.36 -3.97
N ASP A 38 -10.12 0.10 -3.93
CA ASP A 38 -10.75 -0.61 -5.05
C ASP A 38 -12.02 0.10 -5.53
N ARG A 39 -12.87 0.55 -4.59
CA ARG A 39 -14.06 1.35 -4.93
C ARG A 39 -13.71 2.67 -5.60
N PHE A 40 -12.65 3.34 -5.18
CA PHE A 40 -12.20 4.57 -5.82
C PHE A 40 -11.60 4.33 -7.20
N ILE A 41 -10.87 3.23 -7.40
CA ILE A 41 -10.40 2.84 -8.73
C ILE A 41 -11.60 2.72 -9.68
N ASN A 42 -12.65 2.00 -9.27
CA ASN A 42 -13.88 1.84 -10.07
C ASN A 42 -14.57 3.19 -10.38
N LEU A 43 -14.59 4.13 -9.42
CA LEU A 43 -15.13 5.47 -9.66
C LEU A 43 -14.29 6.26 -10.67
N VAL A 44 -12.97 6.21 -10.54
CA VAL A 44 -12.03 6.89 -11.44
C VAL A 44 -12.10 6.29 -12.86
N GLU A 45 -12.17 4.99 -12.99
CA GLU A 45 -12.33 4.32 -14.28
C GLU A 45 -13.63 4.71 -14.97
N ARG A 46 -14.73 4.84 -14.22
CA ARG A 46 -16.02 5.27 -14.76
C ARG A 46 -16.04 6.75 -15.16
N ASP A 47 -15.49 7.62 -14.32
CA ASP A 47 -15.67 9.08 -14.39
C ASP A 47 -14.49 9.81 -15.03
N GLY A 48 -13.33 9.14 -15.18
CA GLY A 48 -12.08 9.72 -15.66
C GLY A 48 -11.41 10.70 -14.69
N ASN A 49 -11.96 10.87 -13.49
CA ASN A 49 -11.42 11.75 -12.44
C ASN A 49 -11.92 11.35 -11.05
N ILE A 50 -11.34 11.95 -10.01
CA ILE A 50 -11.87 11.93 -8.64
C ILE A 50 -12.64 13.22 -8.40
N SER A 51 -13.96 13.12 -8.19
CA SER A 51 -14.79 14.28 -7.85
C SER A 51 -14.55 14.76 -6.41
N PHE A 52 -14.91 15.99 -6.12
CA PHE A 52 -14.83 16.54 -4.75
C PHE A 52 -15.75 15.79 -3.79
N LEU A 53 -16.98 15.50 -4.20
CA LEU A 53 -17.97 14.74 -3.43
C LEU A 53 -18.76 13.80 -4.34
N TYR A 54 -19.24 12.73 -3.75
CA TYR A 54 -20.19 11.80 -4.37
C TYR A 54 -21.45 11.67 -3.51
N TYR A 55 -22.57 11.36 -4.15
CA TYR A 55 -23.73 10.85 -3.45
C TYR A 55 -23.47 9.43 -2.94
N PRO A 56 -24.25 8.92 -1.98
CA PRO A 56 -24.11 7.54 -1.48
C PRO A 56 -24.22 6.44 -2.54
N ASP A 57 -24.90 6.73 -3.65
CA ASP A 57 -25.04 5.85 -4.81
C ASP A 57 -23.81 5.86 -5.75
N GLY A 58 -22.81 6.70 -5.45
CA GLY A 58 -21.59 6.85 -6.23
C GLY A 58 -21.69 7.86 -7.38
N THR A 59 -22.82 8.56 -7.57
CA THR A 59 -22.89 9.64 -8.56
C THR A 59 -22.19 10.89 -8.07
N GLN A 60 -21.55 11.64 -8.99
CA GLN A 60 -20.82 12.87 -8.65
C GLN A 60 -21.78 13.99 -8.21
N GLN A 61 -21.39 14.74 -7.19
CA GLN A 61 -22.14 15.94 -6.79
C GLN A 61 -21.64 17.18 -7.52
N GLY A 62 -22.54 18.12 -7.80
CA GLY A 62 -22.25 19.36 -8.49
C GLY A 62 -21.84 19.13 -9.94
N ASN A 63 -20.84 19.88 -10.40
CA ASN A 63 -20.35 19.80 -11.79
C ASN A 63 -19.32 18.67 -12.02
N GLY A 64 -19.11 17.78 -11.06
CA GLY A 64 -18.23 16.63 -11.21
C GLY A 64 -16.76 16.96 -11.49
N GLY A 65 -16.29 18.15 -11.13
CA GLY A 65 -14.94 18.58 -11.39
C GLY A 65 -13.89 17.82 -10.56
N PRO A 66 -12.65 17.68 -11.08
CA PRO A 66 -11.59 16.96 -10.38
C PRO A 66 -11.23 17.62 -9.06
N SER A 67 -11.01 16.80 -8.03
CA SER A 67 -10.60 17.22 -6.71
C SER A 67 -9.11 16.94 -6.48
N ALA A 68 -8.29 17.97 -6.38
CA ALA A 68 -6.88 17.84 -6.01
C ALA A 68 -6.72 17.22 -4.61
N TRP A 69 -7.57 17.55 -3.66
CA TRP A 69 -7.55 16.98 -2.31
C TRP A 69 -7.89 15.50 -2.29
N GLY A 70 -8.94 15.12 -3.03
CA GLY A 70 -9.31 13.71 -3.17
C GLY A 70 -8.22 12.89 -3.85
N ALA A 71 -7.63 13.44 -4.91
CA ALA A 71 -6.52 12.79 -5.62
C ALA A 71 -5.28 12.65 -4.72
N ALA A 72 -4.90 13.71 -3.98
CA ALA A 72 -3.76 13.66 -3.07
C ALA A 72 -3.96 12.64 -1.96
N ALA A 73 -5.14 12.58 -1.33
CA ALA A 73 -5.44 11.61 -0.29
C ALA A 73 -5.44 10.16 -0.83
N PHE A 74 -5.95 9.95 -2.05
CA PHE A 74 -5.91 8.65 -2.72
C PHE A 74 -4.47 8.23 -3.00
N ILE A 75 -3.65 9.11 -3.59
CA ILE A 75 -2.23 8.82 -3.88
C ILE A 75 -1.48 8.52 -2.58
N SER A 76 -1.67 9.34 -1.53
CA SER A 76 -1.05 9.10 -0.22
C SER A 76 -1.47 7.76 0.40
N ALA A 77 -2.74 7.36 0.25
CA ALA A 77 -3.22 6.06 0.73
C ALA A 77 -2.62 4.88 -0.05
N VAL A 78 -2.36 5.07 -1.35
CA VAL A 78 -1.70 4.05 -2.17
C VAL A 78 -0.21 4.00 -1.88
N ASP A 79 0.47 5.14 -1.85
CA ASP A 79 1.93 5.23 -1.68
C ASP A 79 2.36 4.81 -0.27
N GLU A 80 1.90 5.55 0.74
CA GLU A 80 2.29 5.35 2.14
C GLU A 80 1.47 4.24 2.85
N GLY A 81 0.27 3.95 2.35
CA GLY A 81 -0.62 2.91 2.89
C GLY A 81 -0.39 1.55 2.23
N LEU A 82 -0.88 1.36 1.01
CA LEU A 82 -0.88 0.07 0.30
C LEU A 82 0.53 -0.38 -0.12
N ALA A 83 1.27 0.49 -0.82
CA ALA A 83 2.66 0.22 -1.18
C ALA A 83 3.60 0.31 0.03
N GLY A 84 3.22 1.15 1.00
CA GLY A 84 3.91 1.27 2.28
C GLY A 84 5.35 1.76 2.14
N ILE A 85 5.61 2.63 1.16
CA ILE A 85 6.94 3.19 0.90
C ILE A 85 6.96 4.61 1.45
N GLN A 86 7.77 4.82 2.49
CA GLN A 86 7.90 6.14 3.12
C GLN A 86 9.38 6.54 3.19
N ASP A 87 9.69 7.72 2.66
CA ASP A 87 10.99 8.35 2.86
C ASP A 87 11.06 8.89 4.30
N ILE A 88 11.87 8.27 5.13
CA ILE A 88 12.11 8.69 6.52
C ILE A 88 13.48 9.34 6.71
N GLY A 89 14.23 9.47 5.63
CA GLY A 89 15.51 10.12 5.54
C GLY A 89 15.52 11.27 4.54
N VAL A 90 16.46 11.24 3.61
CA VAL A 90 16.58 12.20 2.51
C VAL A 90 16.69 11.44 1.18
N SER A 91 15.72 11.64 0.30
CA SER A 91 15.73 10.99 -1.02
C SER A 91 15.85 9.47 -0.94
N TYR A 92 15.17 8.87 0.01
CA TYR A 92 15.14 7.43 0.29
C TYR A 92 16.49 6.82 0.69
N ASP A 93 17.44 7.58 1.25
CA ASP A 93 18.64 7.01 1.88
C ASP A 93 18.31 6.21 3.15
N GLU A 94 17.17 6.51 3.78
CA GLU A 94 16.51 5.72 4.80
C GLU A 94 15.01 5.65 4.51
N MET A 95 14.44 4.44 4.43
CA MET A 95 13.02 4.28 4.11
C MET A 95 12.34 3.20 4.95
N LEU A 96 11.06 3.43 5.25
CA LEU A 96 10.15 2.37 5.69
C LEU A 96 9.58 1.66 4.45
N PHE A 97 9.61 0.34 4.48
CA PHE A 97 9.01 -0.51 3.47
C PHE A 97 8.01 -1.46 4.12
N SER A 98 6.74 -1.10 4.05
CA SER A 98 5.63 -1.80 4.72
C SER A 98 4.50 -2.14 3.74
N PRO A 99 4.76 -2.97 2.71
CA PRO A 99 3.78 -3.27 1.65
C PRO A 99 2.62 -4.12 2.16
N LYS A 100 1.41 -3.79 1.71
CA LYS A 100 0.17 -4.51 1.97
C LYS A 100 -0.37 -5.19 0.70
N PHE A 101 0.45 -5.42 -0.32
CA PHE A 101 0.04 -6.05 -1.58
C PHE A 101 -0.68 -7.40 -1.42
N PRO A 102 -0.39 -8.23 -0.39
CA PRO A 102 -1.11 -9.48 -0.18
C PRO A 102 -2.63 -9.37 0.02
N VAL A 103 -3.17 -8.18 0.34
CA VAL A 103 -4.64 -8.00 0.45
C VAL A 103 -5.31 -7.71 -0.89
N THR A 104 -4.54 -7.46 -1.93
CA THR A 104 -5.07 -7.23 -3.27
C THR A 104 -5.33 -8.56 -3.99
N PRO A 105 -6.20 -8.61 -5.01
CA PRO A 105 -6.42 -9.81 -5.81
C PRO A 105 -5.27 -10.11 -6.80
N TYR A 106 -4.27 -9.24 -6.88
CA TYR A 106 -3.22 -9.33 -7.88
C TYR A 106 -2.08 -10.22 -7.42
N ARG A 107 -1.67 -11.15 -8.29
CA ARG A 107 -0.52 -12.02 -8.03
C ARG A 107 0.81 -11.40 -8.41
N GLU A 108 0.79 -10.37 -9.22
CA GLU A 108 1.95 -9.60 -9.64
C GLU A 108 1.58 -8.12 -9.66
N LEU A 109 2.45 -7.28 -9.07
CA LEU A 109 2.31 -5.83 -9.05
C LEU A 109 3.67 -5.18 -9.26
N ARG A 110 3.67 -4.02 -9.90
CA ARG A 110 4.81 -3.11 -9.92
C ARG A 110 4.36 -1.75 -9.45
N TYR A 111 5.09 -1.20 -8.51
CA TYR A 111 4.86 0.14 -7.99
C TYR A 111 6.12 0.99 -8.09
N ILE A 112 5.98 2.22 -8.57
CA ILE A 112 7.09 3.16 -8.74
C ILE A 112 6.72 4.46 -8.06
N THR A 113 7.60 4.92 -7.19
CA THR A 113 7.52 6.24 -6.55
C THR A 113 8.88 6.91 -6.54
N GLY A 114 8.95 8.19 -6.18
CA GLY A 114 10.21 8.89 -6.09
C GLY A 114 10.09 10.40 -6.27
N TYR A 115 11.24 11.05 -6.36
CA TYR A 115 11.36 12.50 -6.55
C TYR A 115 11.94 12.82 -7.92
N GLU A 116 11.12 13.38 -8.78
CA GLU A 116 11.49 13.72 -10.17
C GLU A 116 12.63 14.74 -10.21
N MET A 117 12.66 15.70 -9.28
CA MET A 117 13.65 16.78 -9.24
C MET A 117 15.10 16.33 -9.08
N ASN A 118 15.34 15.20 -8.42
CA ASN A 118 16.68 14.66 -8.18
C ASN A 118 16.88 13.27 -8.80
N ASN A 119 15.97 12.85 -9.67
CA ASN A 119 15.94 11.53 -10.31
C ASN A 119 16.01 10.36 -9.32
N THR A 120 15.48 10.54 -8.10
CA THR A 120 15.40 9.46 -7.13
C THR A 120 14.17 8.63 -7.41
N VAL A 121 14.37 7.32 -7.62
CA VAL A 121 13.30 6.37 -7.94
C VAL A 121 13.40 5.16 -7.04
N VAL A 122 12.25 4.73 -6.52
CA VAL A 122 12.04 3.43 -5.87
C VAL A 122 11.06 2.64 -6.75
N ASP A 123 11.51 1.50 -7.29
CA ASP A 123 10.71 0.60 -8.14
C ASP A 123 10.60 -0.74 -7.44
N VAL A 124 9.40 -1.13 -7.08
CA VAL A 124 9.10 -2.37 -6.38
C VAL A 124 8.31 -3.29 -7.28
N ARG A 125 8.79 -4.51 -7.45
CA ARG A 125 8.03 -5.60 -8.10
C ARG A 125 7.67 -6.63 -7.06
N TYR A 126 6.40 -6.98 -7.03
CA TYR A 126 5.84 -7.97 -6.13
C TYR A 126 5.29 -9.15 -6.92
N ILE A 127 5.57 -10.36 -6.46
CA ILE A 127 5.00 -11.60 -6.98
C ILE A 127 4.62 -12.48 -5.79
N ILE A 128 3.43 -13.09 -5.85
CA ILE A 128 2.99 -14.09 -4.88
C ILE A 128 2.56 -15.37 -5.58
N THR A 129 2.95 -16.51 -5.00
CA THR A 129 2.59 -17.86 -5.40
C THR A 129 2.04 -18.63 -4.19
N GLU A 130 1.71 -19.91 -4.39
CA GLU A 130 1.35 -20.78 -3.26
C GLU A 130 2.52 -21.10 -2.34
N GLU A 131 3.75 -21.00 -2.85
CA GLU A 131 4.97 -21.38 -2.13
C GLU A 131 5.60 -20.22 -1.37
N GLY A 132 5.31 -18.97 -1.77
CA GLY A 132 5.91 -17.80 -1.16
C GLY A 132 5.56 -16.49 -1.86
N MET A 133 6.18 -15.41 -1.40
CA MET A 133 6.11 -14.11 -2.04
C MET A 133 7.49 -13.49 -2.17
N ARG A 134 7.67 -12.64 -3.18
CA ARG A 134 8.93 -11.99 -3.49
C ARG A 134 8.72 -10.52 -3.79
N TYR A 135 9.66 -9.72 -3.32
CA TYR A 135 9.79 -8.31 -3.64
C TYR A 135 11.17 -8.05 -4.24
N ASP A 136 11.21 -7.56 -5.48
CA ASP A 136 12.43 -7.02 -6.06
C ASP A 136 12.37 -5.50 -5.95
N ILE A 137 13.28 -4.92 -5.17
CA ILE A 137 13.30 -3.49 -4.83
C ILE A 137 14.51 -2.86 -5.50
N TYR A 138 14.28 -1.87 -6.34
CA TYR A 138 15.31 -1.01 -6.91
C TYR A 138 15.18 0.35 -6.25
N SER A 139 16.23 0.84 -5.61
CA SER A 139 16.24 2.09 -4.86
C SER A 139 17.63 2.72 -4.96
N PRO A 140 17.81 3.98 -4.56
CA PRO A 140 19.12 4.49 -4.21
C PRO A 140 19.79 3.60 -3.17
N LYS A 141 21.04 3.89 -2.80
CA LYS A 141 21.61 3.27 -1.61
C LYS A 141 20.78 3.66 -0.40
N SER A 142 20.11 2.68 0.21
CA SER A 142 19.10 2.89 1.25
C SER A 142 19.31 1.96 2.44
N LYS A 143 19.03 2.47 3.62
CA LYS A 143 18.70 1.64 4.78
C LYS A 143 17.20 1.40 4.76
N ILE A 144 16.76 0.15 4.66
CA ILE A 144 15.37 -0.24 4.52
C ILE A 144 14.91 -0.89 5.82
N HIS A 145 13.94 -0.27 6.48
CA HIS A 145 13.20 -0.85 7.60
C HIS A 145 11.98 -1.58 7.04
N SER A 146 12.07 -2.90 7.00
CA SER A 146 11.03 -3.73 6.41
C SER A 146 10.01 -4.17 7.45
N HIS A 147 8.73 -3.96 7.12
CA HIS A 147 7.56 -4.37 7.90
C HIS A 147 6.55 -5.01 6.95
N ILE A 148 6.78 -6.27 6.57
CA ILE A 148 6.10 -6.92 5.45
C ILE A 148 4.89 -7.69 5.94
N LEU A 149 3.71 -7.33 5.41
CA LEU A 149 2.45 -8.03 5.70
C LEU A 149 2.49 -9.47 5.19
N MET A 150 2.15 -10.41 6.04
CA MET A 150 1.91 -11.80 5.67
C MET A 150 0.49 -11.99 5.13
N PRO A 151 0.31 -12.80 4.07
CA PRO A 151 -1.03 -13.19 3.64
C PRO A 151 -1.78 -13.90 4.76
N LYS A 152 -3.10 -13.69 4.83
CA LYS A 152 -3.98 -14.32 5.81
C LYS A 152 -3.82 -15.84 5.79
N ALA A 153 -3.76 -16.46 6.96
CA ALA A 153 -3.56 -17.89 7.16
C ALA A 153 -2.23 -18.47 6.63
N ARG A 154 -1.26 -17.65 6.22
CA ARG A 154 0.09 -18.10 5.86
C ARG A 154 1.07 -17.76 6.98
N LYS A 155 2.07 -18.64 7.15
CA LYS A 155 3.22 -18.42 8.06
C LYS A 155 4.49 -18.39 7.26
N CYS A 156 5.43 -17.54 7.67
CA CYS A 156 6.77 -17.54 7.11
C CYS A 156 7.55 -18.77 7.66
N LYS A 157 8.08 -19.57 6.74
CA LYS A 157 9.00 -20.66 7.07
C LYS A 157 10.44 -20.16 7.04
N LYS A 158 10.78 -19.37 6.02
CA LYS A 158 12.10 -18.80 5.82
C LYS A 158 12.01 -17.47 5.10
N LEU A 159 12.90 -16.56 5.45
CA LEU A 159 13.13 -15.29 4.78
C LEU A 159 14.51 -15.29 4.15
N PHE A 160 14.62 -14.87 2.89
CA PHE A 160 15.89 -14.70 2.20
C PHE A 160 16.03 -13.27 1.69
N ILE A 161 17.25 -12.76 1.77
CA ILE A 161 17.66 -11.48 1.19
C ILE A 161 18.82 -11.77 0.23
N ASP A 162 18.61 -11.50 -1.06
CA ASP A 162 19.58 -11.83 -2.14
C ASP A 162 20.07 -13.28 -2.05
N GLY A 163 19.15 -14.22 -1.79
CA GLY A 163 19.41 -15.65 -1.66
C GLY A 163 20.07 -16.10 -0.35
N LYS A 164 20.33 -15.19 0.59
CA LYS A 164 20.88 -15.52 1.93
C LYS A 164 19.78 -15.50 2.97
N GLU A 165 19.71 -16.55 3.79
CA GLU A 165 18.74 -16.62 4.89
C GLU A 165 18.94 -15.47 5.88
N LYS A 166 17.84 -14.81 6.26
CA LYS A 166 17.81 -13.65 7.14
C LYS A 166 16.88 -13.93 8.32
N GLU A 167 17.31 -13.56 9.52
CA GLU A 167 16.47 -13.53 10.71
C GLU A 167 15.48 -12.38 10.65
N TYR A 168 14.32 -12.58 11.21
CA TYR A 168 13.23 -11.60 11.30
C TYR A 168 12.48 -11.73 12.63
N LEU A 169 11.76 -10.66 12.99
CA LEU A 169 10.84 -10.65 14.12
C LEU A 169 9.41 -10.68 13.61
N ASN A 170 8.56 -11.46 14.27
CA ASN A 170 7.12 -11.40 14.01
C ASN A 170 6.48 -10.30 14.85
N GLU A 171 5.60 -9.54 14.23
CA GLU A 171 4.78 -8.53 14.90
C GLU A 171 3.31 -8.73 14.55
N LEU A 172 2.45 -8.63 15.55
CA LEU A 172 1.00 -8.70 15.38
C LEU A 172 0.42 -7.28 15.51
N VAL A 173 -0.18 -6.78 14.42
CA VAL A 173 -0.92 -5.52 14.40
C VAL A 173 -2.40 -5.83 14.19
N GLY A 174 -3.22 -5.66 15.22
CA GLY A 174 -4.60 -6.16 15.17
C GLY A 174 -4.63 -7.68 14.99
N ASN A 175 -5.14 -8.13 13.84
CA ASN A 175 -5.17 -9.55 13.45
C ASN A 175 -4.17 -9.88 12.33
N SER A 176 -3.33 -8.93 11.95
CA SER A 176 -2.41 -9.04 10.82
C SER A 176 -0.99 -9.33 11.31
N MET A 177 -0.35 -10.32 10.69
CA MET A 177 1.02 -10.71 11.00
C MET A 177 1.99 -9.99 10.05
N TYR A 178 3.04 -9.42 10.61
CA TYR A 178 4.12 -8.75 9.88
C TYR A 178 5.48 -9.38 10.19
N LEU A 179 6.39 -9.28 9.21
CA LEU A 179 7.79 -9.65 9.35
C LEU A 179 8.64 -8.38 9.42
N ASN A 180 9.37 -8.20 10.51
CA ASN A 180 10.25 -7.05 10.75
C ASN A 180 11.70 -7.43 10.60
N PHE A 181 12.43 -6.68 9.78
CA PHE A 181 13.87 -6.82 9.59
C PHE A 181 14.46 -5.59 8.90
N ASP A 182 15.74 -5.32 9.16
CA ASP A 182 16.47 -4.23 8.50
C ASP A 182 17.42 -4.79 7.45
N VAL A 183 17.55 -4.06 6.34
CA VAL A 183 18.52 -4.34 5.29
C VAL A 183 19.15 -3.07 4.73
N ILE A 184 20.32 -3.19 4.11
CA ILE A 184 20.97 -2.13 3.35
C ILE A 184 20.94 -2.53 1.89
N SER A 185 20.26 -1.72 1.07
CA SER A 185 20.28 -1.83 -0.39
C SER A 185 21.42 -0.99 -0.98
N ASN A 186 22.11 -1.53 -1.96
CA ASN A 186 23.11 -0.81 -2.76
C ASN A 186 22.61 -0.60 -4.21
N GLY A 187 21.30 -0.34 -4.39
CA GLY A 187 20.69 -0.12 -5.68
C GLY A 187 19.66 -1.17 -6.08
N LYS A 188 19.85 -2.41 -5.66
CA LYS A 188 18.91 -3.52 -5.88
C LYS A 188 18.97 -4.48 -4.72
N ILE A 189 17.80 -4.98 -4.32
CA ILE A 189 17.67 -6.04 -3.32
C ILE A 189 16.48 -6.93 -3.65
N SER A 190 16.59 -8.22 -3.39
CA SER A 190 15.50 -9.19 -3.50
C SER A 190 15.16 -9.74 -2.12
N VAL A 191 13.88 -9.63 -1.75
CA VAL A 191 13.32 -10.18 -0.51
C VAL A 191 12.40 -11.33 -0.88
N GLU A 192 12.71 -12.53 -0.40
CA GLU A 192 11.90 -13.73 -0.62
C GLU A 192 11.37 -14.29 0.70
N VAL A 193 10.07 -14.49 0.78
CA VAL A 193 9.39 -15.13 1.91
C VAL A 193 8.86 -16.48 1.46
N ILE A 194 9.35 -17.56 2.03
CA ILE A 194 8.87 -18.92 1.79
C ILE A 194 7.80 -19.26 2.81
N PHE A 195 6.65 -19.73 2.34
CA PHE A 195 5.53 -20.10 3.22
C PHE A 195 5.71 -21.48 3.83
N ASP A 196 5.22 -21.65 5.04
CA ASP A 196 5.09 -22.96 5.66
C ASP A 196 3.95 -23.75 4.98
N LYS A 197 4.23 -24.98 4.58
CA LYS A 197 3.25 -25.88 3.93
C LYS A 197 2.30 -26.56 4.93
N SER A 198 2.49 -26.37 6.24
CA SER A 198 1.81 -27.14 7.27
C SER A 198 0.39 -26.68 7.63
N ASN A 199 -0.20 -25.73 6.89
CA ASN A 199 -1.58 -25.25 7.11
C ASN A 199 -2.29 -24.96 5.77
N VAL A 200 -2.74 -25.98 5.09
CA VAL A 200 -3.84 -25.93 4.12
C VAL A 200 -4.98 -26.78 4.66
#